data_c06a7c3ce7c7183d0af03e5118174cf7
#
_entry.id   c06a7c3ce7c7183d0af03e5118174cf7
#
_cell.length_a   1.000
_cell.length_b   1.000
_cell.length_c   1.000
_cell.angle_alpha   90.00
_cell.angle_beta   90.00
_cell.angle_gamma   90.00
#
_symmetry.space_group_name_H-M   'P 1'
#
loop_
_entity.id
_entity.type
_entity.pdbx_description
1 polymer ?
#
loop_
_entity_poly.entity_id
_entity_poly.type
_entity_poly.pdbx_seq_one_letter_code
_entity_poly.pdbx_strand_id
1 'polypeptide(L)'
;MTSTPVPLYQPLNTLKPVADNIWIADGGIIHMDMVLAKVRFSTRMTIVRLSDGGLWCHSPIAPDEQLFRQIDTLGEVRHLVSPNYIHYAHIGAWKKRYPQAAAWASPNVRQRAAKQKITVCFDKDLADTAPEDWSTDIAQHIFGGSKVMQEAVFFHRASKTLILTDLIENFETDKINWFWRSVMKLAGNTDPDGKAPIDMRATFTDRAAARASLAAVKAWQPEKIILAHGRCYWENGAAELERAFRWLD
;
A
#
# COMPACT_ATOMS: atom_id res chain seq x y z
N MET A 1 7.04 -27.80 -8.41
CA MET A 1 6.28 -27.07 -7.38
C MET A 1 5.32 -26.15 -8.08
N THR A 2 4.02 -26.40 -7.99
CA THR A 2 2.99 -25.58 -8.64
C THR A 2 2.96 -24.21 -7.96
N SER A 3 3.20 -23.16 -8.73
CA SER A 3 3.15 -21.78 -8.22
C SER A 3 1.74 -21.46 -7.70
N THR A 4 1.66 -20.80 -6.53
CA THR A 4 0.40 -20.31 -5.98
C THR A 4 -0.30 -19.44 -7.00
N PRO A 5 -1.55 -19.73 -7.41
CA PRO A 5 -2.33 -18.79 -8.20
C PRO A 5 -2.65 -17.58 -7.33
N VAL A 6 -2.16 -16.41 -7.73
CA VAL A 6 -2.49 -15.12 -7.09
C VAL A 6 -3.61 -14.49 -7.91
N PRO A 7 -4.72 -14.07 -7.29
CA PRO A 7 -5.79 -13.40 -8.00
C PRO A 7 -5.30 -12.08 -8.61
N LEU A 8 -5.52 -11.90 -9.90
CA LEU A 8 -5.29 -10.65 -10.60
C LEU A 8 -6.61 -9.90 -10.76
N TYR A 9 -6.58 -8.61 -10.54
CA TYR A 9 -7.76 -7.73 -10.57
C TYR A 9 -7.86 -7.02 -11.92
N GLN A 10 -8.49 -7.69 -12.88
CA GLN A 10 -8.69 -7.16 -14.24
C GLN A 10 -9.61 -5.93 -14.29
N PRO A 11 -9.43 -5.01 -15.27
CA PRO A 11 -8.30 -4.93 -16.18
C PRO A 11 -7.01 -4.50 -15.46
N LEU A 12 -5.86 -5.05 -15.88
CA LEU A 12 -4.56 -4.61 -15.36
C LEU A 12 -4.13 -3.31 -16.03
N ASN A 13 -3.23 -2.58 -15.37
CA ASN A 13 -2.58 -1.36 -15.88
C ASN A 13 -3.60 -0.34 -16.42
N THR A 14 -4.75 -0.27 -15.74
CA THR A 14 -5.87 0.62 -16.12
C THR A 14 -6.35 1.37 -14.90
N LEU A 15 -6.58 2.67 -15.06
CA LEU A 15 -7.14 3.50 -14.00
C LEU A 15 -8.58 3.08 -13.69
N LYS A 16 -8.85 2.79 -12.43
CA LYS A 16 -10.17 2.45 -11.89
C LYS A 16 -10.55 3.53 -10.89
N PRO A 17 -11.61 4.31 -11.14
CA PRO A 17 -12.03 5.36 -10.22
C PRO A 17 -12.54 4.75 -8.90
N VAL A 18 -12.15 5.36 -7.79
CA VAL A 18 -12.63 5.03 -6.43
C VAL A 18 -13.62 6.10 -5.95
N ALA A 19 -13.29 7.35 -6.21
CA ALA A 19 -14.09 8.54 -5.99
C ALA A 19 -13.50 9.70 -6.81
N ASP A 20 -14.02 10.91 -6.64
CA ASP A 20 -13.45 12.09 -7.27
C ASP A 20 -11.98 12.26 -6.85
N ASN A 21 -11.12 12.46 -7.84
CA ASN A 21 -9.68 12.68 -7.68
C ASN A 21 -8.87 11.53 -7.03
N ILE A 22 -9.42 10.33 -6.94
CA ILE A 22 -8.70 9.16 -6.46
C ILE A 22 -9.00 7.93 -7.31
N TRP A 23 -7.94 7.25 -7.75
CA TRP A 23 -7.97 6.04 -8.57
C TRP A 23 -7.05 4.97 -8.00
N ILE A 24 -7.30 3.73 -8.37
CA ILE A 24 -6.35 2.63 -8.24
C ILE A 24 -5.97 2.11 -9.63
N ALA A 25 -4.80 1.51 -9.72
CA ALA A 25 -4.42 0.68 -10.85
C ALA A 25 -3.83 -0.63 -10.33
N ASP A 26 -4.41 -1.74 -10.77
CA ASP A 26 -3.91 -3.07 -10.46
C ASP A 26 -2.84 -3.47 -11.47
N GLY A 27 -1.72 -4.00 -10.98
CA GLY A 27 -0.61 -4.48 -11.79
C GLY A 27 -0.49 -6.00 -11.81
N GLY A 28 0.56 -6.46 -12.45
CA GLY A 28 0.92 -7.88 -12.52
C GLY A 28 1.42 -8.43 -11.19
N ILE A 29 1.98 -9.64 -11.27
CA ILE A 29 2.54 -10.34 -10.11
C ILE A 29 3.98 -9.87 -9.86
N ILE A 30 4.28 -9.60 -8.60
CA ILE A 30 5.65 -9.45 -8.12
C ILE A 30 6.06 -10.68 -7.31
N HIS A 31 7.35 -11.03 -7.36
CA HIS A 31 7.93 -12.11 -6.57
C HIS A 31 8.74 -11.52 -5.44
N MET A 32 8.47 -11.97 -4.23
CA MET A 32 9.24 -11.58 -3.06
C MET A 32 9.99 -12.81 -2.52
N ASP A 33 11.30 -12.67 -2.36
CA ASP A 33 12.12 -13.68 -1.71
C ASP A 33 11.90 -13.60 -0.18
N MET A 34 11.16 -14.55 0.35
CA MET A 34 11.04 -14.81 1.78
C MET A 34 12.11 -15.82 2.22
N VAL A 35 12.42 -15.88 3.51
CA VAL A 35 13.51 -16.73 4.05
C VAL A 35 13.41 -18.20 3.61
N LEU A 36 12.20 -18.72 3.40
CA LEU A 36 11.96 -20.13 3.06
C LEU A 36 11.23 -20.36 1.74
N ALA A 37 10.77 -19.32 1.05
CA ALA A 37 9.99 -19.47 -0.17
C ALA A 37 9.95 -18.16 -1.00
N LYS A 38 9.75 -18.31 -2.32
CA LYS A 38 9.34 -17.19 -3.18
C LYS A 38 7.83 -17.07 -3.14
N VAL A 39 7.36 -15.98 -2.57
CA VAL A 39 5.92 -15.68 -2.50
C VAL A 39 5.55 -14.73 -3.63
N ARG A 40 4.37 -14.94 -4.20
CA ARG A 40 3.83 -14.15 -5.32
C ARG A 40 2.71 -13.26 -4.77
N PHE A 41 2.74 -12.00 -5.17
CA PHE A 41 1.70 -11.02 -4.82
C PHE A 41 1.20 -10.30 -6.07
N SER A 42 -0.10 -10.03 -6.13
CA SER A 42 -0.63 -9.01 -7.04
C SER A 42 -0.20 -7.63 -6.54
N THR A 43 -0.03 -6.70 -7.46
CA THR A 43 0.35 -5.33 -7.10
C THR A 43 -0.79 -4.36 -7.34
N ARG A 44 -0.87 -3.31 -6.53
CA ARG A 44 -1.81 -2.19 -6.69
C ARG A 44 -1.14 -0.91 -6.30
N MET A 45 -1.36 0.13 -7.09
CA MET A 45 -1.02 1.50 -6.75
C MET A 45 -2.27 2.34 -6.55
N THR A 46 -2.13 3.43 -5.80
CA THR A 46 -3.16 4.47 -5.67
C THR A 46 -2.66 5.76 -6.28
N ILE A 47 -3.51 6.46 -7.01
CA ILE A 47 -3.24 7.76 -7.59
C ILE A 47 -4.24 8.75 -7.01
N VAL A 48 -3.74 9.88 -6.51
CA VAL A 48 -4.57 11.00 -6.05
C VAL A 48 -4.19 12.24 -6.85
N ARG A 49 -5.18 12.94 -7.39
CA ARG A 49 -4.99 14.28 -7.92
C ARG A 49 -5.23 15.28 -6.80
N LEU A 50 -4.17 16.00 -6.45
CA LEU A 50 -4.18 17.00 -5.40
C LEU A 50 -4.96 18.26 -5.84
N SER A 51 -5.33 19.09 -4.89
CA SER A 51 -6.09 20.34 -5.14
C SER A 51 -5.33 21.33 -6.03
N ASP A 52 -4.01 21.25 -6.11
CA ASP A 52 -3.16 22.02 -7.01
C ASP A 52 -3.00 21.42 -8.42
N GLY A 53 -3.69 20.30 -8.71
CA GLY A 53 -3.66 19.56 -9.98
C GLY A 53 -2.51 18.58 -10.14
N GLY A 54 -1.55 18.53 -9.21
CA GLY A 54 -0.45 17.57 -9.21
C GLY A 54 -0.91 16.16 -8.84
N LEU A 55 -0.20 15.14 -9.33
CA LEU A 55 -0.50 13.74 -9.02
C LEU A 55 0.44 13.20 -7.95
N TRP A 56 -0.17 12.55 -6.97
CA TRP A 56 0.48 11.79 -5.92
C TRP A 56 0.27 10.29 -6.18
N CYS A 57 1.37 9.57 -6.43
CA CYS A 57 1.38 8.16 -6.83
C CYS A 57 1.96 7.30 -5.71
N HIS A 58 1.13 6.50 -5.07
CA HIS A 58 1.47 5.64 -3.93
C HIS A 58 1.71 4.21 -4.40
N SER A 59 2.82 3.62 -3.94
CA SER A 59 3.18 2.23 -4.26
C SER A 59 3.17 1.95 -5.76
N PRO A 60 3.94 2.69 -6.60
CA PRO A 60 3.92 2.51 -8.04
C PRO A 60 4.13 1.06 -8.48
N ILE A 61 3.31 0.59 -9.41
CA ILE A 61 3.39 -0.75 -10.01
C ILE A 61 4.38 -0.80 -11.17
N ALA A 62 4.58 -1.99 -11.76
CA ALA A 62 5.46 -2.16 -12.91
C ALA A 62 5.13 -1.16 -14.03
N PRO A 63 6.15 -0.53 -14.66
CA PRO A 63 5.94 0.41 -15.76
C PRO A 63 5.11 -0.20 -16.89
N ASP A 64 4.15 0.57 -17.38
CA ASP A 64 3.30 0.20 -18.50
C ASP A 64 2.91 1.45 -19.29
N GLU A 65 3.14 1.44 -20.59
CA GLU A 65 2.92 2.60 -21.46
C GLU A 65 1.44 2.98 -21.61
N GLN A 66 0.52 2.03 -21.51
CA GLN A 66 -0.92 2.32 -21.53
C GLN A 66 -1.33 3.03 -20.24
N LEU A 67 -0.83 2.58 -19.09
CA LEU A 67 -1.08 3.22 -17.81
C LEU A 67 -0.49 4.62 -17.77
N PHE A 68 0.74 4.81 -18.25
CA PHE A 68 1.37 6.13 -18.29
C PHE A 68 0.56 7.12 -19.12
N ARG A 69 0.07 6.71 -20.32
CA ARG A 69 -0.80 7.57 -21.12
C ARG A 69 -2.08 8.00 -20.39
N GLN A 70 -2.68 7.09 -19.64
CA GLN A 70 -3.88 7.42 -18.84
C GLN A 70 -3.54 8.40 -17.71
N ILE A 71 -2.42 8.19 -17.00
CA ILE A 71 -1.97 9.07 -15.92
C ILE A 71 -1.64 10.47 -16.46
N ASP A 72 -0.94 10.56 -17.58
CA ASP A 72 -0.58 11.83 -18.22
C ASP A 72 -1.81 12.68 -18.58
N THR A 73 -3.00 12.07 -18.77
CA THR A 73 -4.25 12.83 -18.99
C THR A 73 -4.85 13.42 -17.70
N LEU A 74 -4.46 12.91 -16.53
CA LEU A 74 -4.98 13.39 -15.26
C LEU A 74 -4.24 14.62 -14.73
N GLY A 75 -2.93 14.74 -15.02
CA GLY A 75 -2.09 15.83 -14.54
C GLY A 75 -0.61 15.47 -14.49
N GLU A 76 0.20 16.36 -13.93
CA GLU A 76 1.63 16.17 -13.75
C GLU A 76 1.92 15.26 -12.54
N VAL A 77 2.70 14.20 -12.73
CA VAL A 77 3.18 13.37 -11.61
C VAL A 77 4.22 14.14 -10.82
N ARG A 78 3.90 14.50 -9.58
CA ARG A 78 4.76 15.27 -8.68
C ARG A 78 5.35 14.47 -7.53
N HIS A 79 4.64 13.43 -7.08
CA HIS A 79 5.08 12.63 -5.94
C HIS A 79 5.00 11.14 -6.23
N LEU A 80 6.11 10.44 -5.98
CA LEU A 80 6.24 8.98 -6.04
C LEU A 80 6.52 8.48 -4.63
N VAL A 81 5.58 7.74 -4.04
CA VAL A 81 5.61 7.41 -2.62
C VAL A 81 5.85 5.92 -2.41
N SER A 82 6.92 5.59 -1.67
CA SER A 82 7.18 4.26 -1.12
C SER A 82 6.64 4.22 0.32
N PRO A 83 5.46 3.57 0.56
CA PRO A 83 4.79 3.64 1.86
C PRO A 83 5.47 2.83 2.96
N ASN A 84 6.23 1.80 2.59
CA ASN A 84 7.01 1.00 3.52
C ASN A 84 8.29 0.47 2.86
N TYR A 85 9.10 -0.26 3.61
CA TYR A 85 10.42 -0.69 3.17
C TYR A 85 10.42 -1.82 2.11
N ILE A 86 9.27 -2.32 1.65
CA ILE A 86 9.13 -3.30 0.57
C ILE A 86 8.42 -2.75 -0.67
N HIS A 87 7.62 -1.71 -0.58
CA HIS A 87 6.87 -1.11 -1.68
C HIS A 87 7.68 -0.03 -2.44
N TYR A 88 8.90 -0.36 -2.88
CA TYR A 88 9.79 0.56 -3.61
C TYR A 88 10.29 0.03 -4.96
N ALA A 89 9.95 -1.20 -5.31
CA ALA A 89 10.54 -1.93 -6.44
C ALA A 89 10.50 -1.15 -7.77
N HIS A 90 9.46 -0.39 -8.01
CA HIS A 90 9.25 0.32 -9.26
C HIS A 90 9.50 1.84 -9.20
N ILE A 91 9.79 2.40 -8.02
CA ILE A 91 10.06 3.84 -7.84
C ILE A 91 11.14 4.34 -8.80
N GLY A 92 12.25 3.59 -8.96
CA GLY A 92 13.35 4.00 -9.85
C GLY A 92 12.93 4.07 -11.32
N ALA A 93 12.10 3.15 -11.79
CA ALA A 93 11.59 3.15 -13.15
C ALA A 93 10.59 4.31 -13.40
N TRP A 94 9.71 4.57 -12.41
CA TRP A 94 8.81 5.72 -12.45
C TRP A 94 9.54 7.04 -12.40
N LYS A 95 10.60 7.16 -11.58
CA LYS A 95 11.46 8.35 -11.52
C LYS A 95 12.16 8.63 -12.86
N LYS A 96 12.53 7.57 -13.62
CA LYS A 96 13.05 7.74 -14.98
C LYS A 96 12.01 8.29 -15.95
N ARG A 97 10.75 7.88 -15.83
CA ARG A 97 9.64 8.38 -16.67
C ARG A 97 9.22 9.80 -16.27
N TYR A 98 9.25 10.11 -14.97
CA TYR A 98 8.86 11.38 -14.38
C TYR A 98 10.02 11.98 -13.57
N PRO A 99 11.08 12.49 -14.23
CA PRO A 99 12.30 12.91 -13.54
C PRO A 99 12.12 14.09 -12.59
N GLN A 100 11.08 14.89 -12.79
CA GLN A 100 10.75 16.04 -11.93
C GLN A 100 9.93 15.63 -10.68
N ALA A 101 9.32 14.43 -10.68
CA ALA A 101 8.56 13.96 -9.53
C ALA A 101 9.48 13.70 -8.34
N ALA A 102 9.12 14.19 -7.16
CA ALA A 102 9.83 13.87 -5.93
C ALA A 102 9.55 12.43 -5.48
N ALA A 103 10.59 11.63 -5.28
CA ALA A 103 10.48 10.29 -4.73
C ALA A 103 10.64 10.33 -3.20
N TRP A 104 9.65 9.78 -2.49
CA TRP A 104 9.54 9.81 -1.04
C TRP A 104 9.83 8.44 -0.43
N ALA A 105 10.76 8.41 0.52
CA ALA A 105 11.20 7.21 1.22
C ALA A 105 10.47 7.02 2.54
N SER A 106 9.86 5.87 2.77
CA SER A 106 9.42 5.42 4.08
C SER A 106 10.62 5.09 4.99
N PRO A 107 10.42 4.95 6.31
CA PRO A 107 11.47 4.47 7.20
C PRO A 107 12.09 3.15 6.71
N ASN A 108 13.41 3.03 6.82
CA ASN A 108 14.21 1.84 6.51
C ASN A 108 14.28 1.43 5.01
N VAL A 109 13.53 2.08 4.09
CA VAL A 109 13.54 1.68 2.68
C VAL A 109 14.90 1.91 2.01
N ARG A 110 15.59 2.99 2.32
CA ARG A 110 16.93 3.29 1.76
C ARG A 110 17.95 2.20 2.13
N GLN A 111 17.94 1.77 3.40
CA GLN A 111 18.81 0.70 3.90
C GLN A 111 18.50 -0.63 3.24
N ARG A 112 17.21 -0.95 3.03
CA ARG A 112 16.80 -2.17 2.34
C ARG A 112 17.21 -2.15 0.87
N ALA A 113 16.96 -1.07 0.16
CA ALA A 113 17.35 -0.91 -1.24
C ALA A 113 18.85 -1.10 -1.42
N ALA A 114 19.67 -0.46 -0.57
CA ALA A 114 21.10 -0.61 -0.57
C ALA A 114 21.54 -2.06 -0.31
N LYS A 115 20.95 -2.73 0.69
CA LYS A 115 21.24 -4.14 1.00
C LYS A 115 20.90 -5.08 -0.17
N GLN A 116 19.85 -4.77 -0.91
CA GLN A 116 19.43 -5.55 -2.08
C GLN A 116 20.15 -5.12 -3.38
N LYS A 117 21.06 -4.14 -3.30
CA LYS A 117 21.78 -3.57 -4.45
C LYS A 117 20.84 -3.00 -5.53
N ILE A 118 19.67 -2.51 -5.11
CA ILE A 118 18.71 -1.84 -5.97
C ILE A 118 18.97 -0.34 -5.90
N THR A 119 19.31 0.26 -7.04
CA THR A 119 19.52 1.71 -7.12
C THR A 119 18.19 2.43 -7.24
N VAL A 120 17.78 3.09 -6.16
CA VAL A 120 16.63 4.00 -6.14
C VAL A 120 17.08 5.34 -5.57
N CYS A 121 16.86 6.40 -6.33
CA CYS A 121 17.10 7.76 -5.86
C CYS A 121 15.82 8.26 -5.19
N PHE A 122 15.85 8.40 -3.88
CA PHE A 122 14.81 9.08 -3.11
C PHE A 122 15.23 10.52 -2.83
N ASP A 123 14.35 11.47 -3.09
CA ASP A 123 14.60 12.90 -2.90
C ASP A 123 14.29 13.36 -1.47
N LYS A 124 13.22 12.82 -0.88
CA LYS A 124 12.71 13.21 0.44
C LYS A 124 12.38 11.96 1.30
N ASP A 125 12.28 12.16 2.59
CA ASP A 125 11.84 11.13 3.55
C ASP A 125 10.45 11.47 4.08
N LEU A 126 9.60 10.42 4.25
CA LEU A 126 8.31 10.55 4.89
C LEU A 126 8.49 10.78 6.39
N ALA A 127 7.81 11.78 6.93
CA ALA A 127 7.69 12.04 8.37
C ALA A 127 6.37 11.44 8.91
N ASP A 128 6.13 11.58 10.20
CA ASP A 128 4.90 11.10 10.82
C ASP A 128 3.66 11.89 10.33
N THR A 129 3.83 13.16 10.01
CA THR A 129 2.77 14.03 9.51
C THR A 129 2.96 14.33 8.03
N ALA A 130 1.85 14.57 7.33
CA ALA A 130 1.87 14.96 5.93
C ALA A 130 2.62 16.29 5.74
N PRO A 131 3.54 16.39 4.75
CA PRO A 131 4.17 17.64 4.40
C PRO A 131 3.18 18.60 3.74
N GLU A 132 3.54 19.88 3.67
CA GLU A 132 2.72 20.92 3.03
C GLU A 132 2.36 20.57 1.58
N ASP A 133 3.24 19.83 0.88
CA ASP A 133 3.05 19.37 -0.50
C ASP A 133 1.66 18.69 -0.72
N TRP A 134 1.06 18.04 0.30
CA TRP A 134 -0.25 17.38 0.17
C TRP A 134 -1.12 17.36 1.44
N SER A 135 -0.72 18.02 2.52
CA SER A 135 -1.43 17.95 3.81
C SER A 135 -2.89 18.43 3.76
N THR A 136 -3.22 19.30 2.81
CA THR A 136 -4.59 19.75 2.55
C THR A 136 -5.49 18.62 2.08
N ASP A 137 -4.99 17.76 1.19
CA ASP A 137 -5.76 16.70 0.53
C ASP A 137 -5.63 15.36 1.24
N ILE A 138 -4.41 15.06 1.76
CA ILE A 138 -4.05 13.74 2.30
C ILE A 138 -3.49 13.90 3.71
N ALA A 139 -4.09 13.25 4.69
CA ALA A 139 -3.48 13.05 6.00
C ALA A 139 -2.51 11.86 5.96
N GLN A 140 -1.51 11.87 6.84
CA GLN A 140 -0.46 10.85 6.90
C GLN A 140 -0.14 10.52 8.35
N HIS A 141 0.23 9.27 8.60
CA HIS A 141 0.79 8.80 9.87
C HIS A 141 1.72 7.61 9.62
N ILE A 142 2.85 7.53 10.34
CA ILE A 142 3.71 6.33 10.32
C ILE A 142 3.22 5.38 11.40
N PHE A 143 2.70 4.21 11.00
CA PHE A 143 2.16 3.24 11.94
C PHE A 143 3.29 2.61 12.76
N GLY A 144 3.31 2.90 14.04
CA GLY A 144 4.36 2.49 14.99
C GLY A 144 4.10 1.12 15.60
N GLY A 145 5.00 0.74 16.53
CA GLY A 145 4.91 -0.51 17.31
C GLY A 145 5.74 -1.65 16.76
N SER A 146 6.13 -1.63 15.48
CA SER A 146 7.09 -2.56 14.90
C SER A 146 8.37 -1.83 14.46
N LYS A 147 9.53 -2.39 14.80
CA LYS A 147 10.83 -1.89 14.29
C LYS A 147 11.16 -2.46 12.91
N VAL A 148 10.46 -3.49 12.49
CA VAL A 148 10.67 -4.18 11.20
C VAL A 148 9.75 -3.60 10.14
N MET A 149 8.46 -3.48 10.45
CA MET A 149 7.46 -2.97 9.53
C MET A 149 6.92 -1.63 10.02
N GLN A 150 7.45 -0.55 9.46
CA GLN A 150 6.94 0.79 9.64
C GLN A 150 6.28 1.21 8.33
N GLU A 151 4.96 1.26 8.32
CA GLU A 151 4.18 1.67 7.15
C GLU A 151 3.67 3.09 7.34
N ALA A 152 3.93 3.95 6.36
CA ALA A 152 3.23 5.22 6.26
C ALA A 152 1.83 4.96 5.70
N VAL A 153 0.83 5.29 6.47
CA VAL A 153 -0.59 5.18 6.11
C VAL A 153 -1.12 6.55 5.74
N PHE A 154 -2.06 6.57 4.79
CA PHE A 154 -2.55 7.81 4.23
C PHE A 154 -4.07 7.84 4.21
N PHE A 155 -4.64 9.04 4.27
CA PHE A 155 -6.07 9.23 4.25
C PHE A 155 -6.45 10.37 3.30
N HIS A 156 -7.11 10.04 2.20
CA HIS A 156 -7.65 11.03 1.27
C HIS A 156 -8.91 11.64 1.88
N ARG A 157 -8.80 12.90 2.28
CA ARG A 157 -9.81 13.60 3.10
C ARG A 157 -11.15 13.72 2.41
N ALA A 158 -11.16 14.15 1.14
CA ALA A 158 -12.39 14.43 0.40
C ALA A 158 -13.27 13.18 0.21
N SER A 159 -12.67 12.00 -0.06
CA SER A 159 -13.40 10.74 -0.25
C SER A 159 -13.48 9.86 1.00
N LYS A 160 -12.88 10.31 2.12
CA LYS A 160 -12.74 9.54 3.37
C LYS A 160 -12.16 8.14 3.14
N THR A 161 -11.15 8.05 2.27
CA THR A 161 -10.53 6.79 1.88
C THR A 161 -9.20 6.62 2.58
N LEU A 162 -9.08 5.58 3.40
CA LEU A 162 -7.81 5.12 3.99
C LEU A 162 -7.02 4.33 2.95
N ILE A 163 -5.72 4.59 2.84
CA ILE A 163 -4.81 3.93 1.89
C ILE A 163 -3.75 3.20 2.69
N LEU A 164 -3.75 1.88 2.60
CA LEU A 164 -2.83 0.96 3.26
C LEU A 164 -2.12 0.08 2.24
N THR A 165 -1.03 -0.55 2.68
CA THR A 165 -0.36 -1.60 1.91
C THR A 165 -0.44 -2.95 2.65
N ASP A 166 0.43 -3.21 3.60
CA ASP A 166 0.63 -4.53 4.20
C ASP A 166 0.02 -4.67 5.61
N LEU A 167 -0.38 -3.56 6.24
CA LEU A 167 -1.04 -3.58 7.55
C LEU A 167 -2.38 -4.33 7.53
N ILE A 168 -3.01 -4.43 6.36
CA ILE A 168 -4.15 -5.32 6.10
C ILE A 168 -3.95 -5.96 4.73
N GLU A 169 -3.92 -7.28 4.69
CA GLU A 169 -4.06 -8.09 3.48
C GLU A 169 -5.43 -8.79 3.51
N ASN A 170 -6.10 -8.92 2.37
CA ASN A 170 -7.45 -9.47 2.30
C ASN A 170 -7.64 -10.34 1.05
N PHE A 171 -7.02 -11.52 1.03
CA PHE A 171 -7.01 -12.41 -0.12
C PHE A 171 -8.32 -13.18 -0.29
N GLU A 172 -8.88 -13.15 -1.48
CA GLU A 172 -10.10 -13.88 -1.86
C GLU A 172 -9.78 -15.37 -2.04
N THR A 173 -10.34 -16.21 -1.17
CA THR A 173 -10.00 -17.64 -1.08
C THR A 173 -10.61 -18.51 -2.18
N ASP A 174 -11.64 -18.04 -2.88
CA ASP A 174 -12.26 -18.72 -4.02
C ASP A 174 -11.34 -18.75 -5.25
N LYS A 175 -10.41 -17.81 -5.35
CA LYS A 175 -9.41 -17.70 -6.42
C LYS A 175 -8.11 -18.45 -6.13
N ILE A 176 -8.02 -19.17 -5.01
CA ILE A 176 -6.80 -19.82 -4.53
C ILE A 176 -7.09 -21.33 -4.35
N ASN A 177 -6.11 -22.20 -4.69
CA ASN A 177 -6.27 -23.63 -4.49
C ASN A 177 -6.42 -24.00 -3.01
N TRP A 178 -7.00 -25.17 -2.71
CA TRP A 178 -7.39 -25.61 -1.36
C TRP A 178 -6.22 -25.62 -0.35
N PHE A 179 -5.00 -25.98 -0.78
CA PHE A 179 -3.82 -26.03 0.09
C PHE A 179 -3.43 -24.63 0.55
N TRP A 180 -3.23 -23.70 -0.40
CA TRP A 180 -2.87 -22.32 -0.09
C TRP A 180 -4.01 -21.56 0.62
N ARG A 181 -5.27 -21.90 0.33
CA ARG A 181 -6.42 -21.41 1.08
C ARG A 181 -6.28 -21.73 2.58
N SER A 182 -5.88 -22.96 2.91
CA SER A 182 -5.69 -23.38 4.31
C SER A 182 -4.52 -22.62 4.96
N VAL A 183 -3.41 -22.48 4.26
CA VAL A 183 -2.24 -21.72 4.75
C VAL A 183 -2.59 -20.25 5.00
N MET A 184 -3.26 -19.58 4.06
CA MET A 184 -3.65 -18.18 4.20
C MET A 184 -4.71 -17.96 5.27
N LYS A 185 -5.65 -18.90 5.44
CA LYS A 185 -6.60 -18.86 6.57
C LYS A 185 -5.90 -18.95 7.92
N LEU A 186 -4.89 -19.79 8.04
CA LEU A 186 -4.07 -19.86 9.25
C LEU A 186 -3.23 -18.59 9.47
N ALA A 187 -2.72 -17.97 8.40
CA ALA A 187 -2.06 -16.69 8.48
C ALA A 187 -3.01 -15.54 8.87
N GLY A 188 -4.32 -15.72 8.63
CA GLY A 188 -5.38 -14.79 9.02
C GLY A 188 -5.52 -13.57 8.13
N ASN A 189 -5.13 -13.67 6.85
CA ASN A 189 -5.16 -12.59 5.87
C ASN A 189 -6.13 -12.85 4.69
N THR A 190 -7.22 -13.56 4.96
CA THR A 190 -8.21 -13.93 3.94
C THR A 190 -9.52 -13.17 4.07
N ASP A 191 -10.15 -12.87 2.93
CA ASP A 191 -11.50 -12.30 2.84
C ASP A 191 -12.55 -13.21 3.51
N PRO A 192 -13.50 -12.69 4.30
CA PRO A 192 -13.71 -11.27 4.62
C PRO A 192 -12.90 -10.76 5.82
N ASP A 193 -12.14 -11.61 6.51
CA ASP A 193 -11.46 -11.35 7.77
C ASP A 193 -10.00 -10.87 7.62
N GLY A 194 -9.69 -10.17 6.54
CA GLY A 194 -8.36 -9.66 6.24
C GLY A 194 -7.75 -8.87 7.41
N LYS A 195 -6.45 -9.07 7.63
CA LYS A 195 -5.60 -8.39 8.61
C LYS A 195 -4.14 -8.56 8.27
N ALA A 196 -3.24 -7.97 9.05
CA ALA A 196 -1.81 -8.22 8.90
C ALA A 196 -1.49 -9.71 9.05
N PRO A 197 -0.57 -10.29 8.23
CA PRO A 197 -0.12 -11.68 8.38
C PRO A 197 0.45 -11.95 9.77
N ILE A 198 0.40 -13.21 10.22
CA ILE A 198 0.81 -13.59 11.59
C ILE A 198 2.28 -13.28 11.88
N ASP A 199 3.17 -13.46 10.91
CA ASP A 199 4.59 -13.14 11.02
C ASP A 199 4.82 -11.63 11.17
N MET A 200 4.08 -10.83 10.41
CA MET A 200 4.11 -9.37 10.56
C MET A 200 3.57 -8.95 11.93
N ARG A 201 2.42 -9.48 12.38
CA ARG A 201 1.85 -9.16 13.70
C ARG A 201 2.82 -9.47 14.84
N ALA A 202 3.62 -10.55 14.70
CA ALA A 202 4.64 -10.91 15.69
C ALA A 202 5.77 -9.87 15.82
N THR A 203 5.96 -9.00 14.83
CA THR A 203 6.96 -7.93 14.89
C THR A 203 6.53 -6.71 15.69
N PHE A 204 5.24 -6.60 16.03
CA PHE A 204 4.68 -5.49 16.82
C PHE A 204 4.91 -5.73 18.32
N THR A 205 6.15 -5.51 18.74
CA THR A 205 6.58 -5.71 20.13
C THR A 205 6.21 -4.55 21.05
N ASP A 206 6.06 -3.34 20.52
CA ASP A 206 5.54 -2.18 21.26
C ASP A 206 4.05 -2.00 20.94
N ARG A 207 3.23 -2.76 21.67
CA ARG A 207 1.77 -2.71 21.49
C ARG A 207 1.15 -1.37 21.92
N ALA A 208 1.78 -0.63 22.82
CA ALA A 208 1.30 0.68 23.23
C ALA A 208 1.42 1.68 22.07
N ALA A 209 2.56 1.73 21.39
CA ALA A 209 2.77 2.56 20.20
C ALA A 209 1.84 2.13 19.05
N ALA A 210 1.63 0.82 18.83
CA ALA A 210 0.71 0.33 17.81
C ALA A 210 -0.75 0.75 18.09
N ARG A 211 -1.21 0.65 19.35
CA ARG A 211 -2.55 1.12 19.76
C ARG A 211 -2.71 2.63 19.61
N ALA A 212 -1.67 3.41 19.93
CA ALA A 212 -1.69 4.86 19.73
C ALA A 212 -1.82 5.21 18.24
N SER A 213 -1.07 4.52 17.37
CA SER A 213 -1.17 4.68 15.91
C SER A 213 -2.56 4.29 15.39
N LEU A 214 -3.12 3.17 15.86
CA LEU A 214 -4.47 2.75 15.49
C LEU A 214 -5.50 3.81 15.92
N ALA A 215 -5.39 4.38 17.12
CA ALA A 215 -6.27 5.43 17.59
C ALA A 215 -6.21 6.68 16.70
N ALA A 216 -5.00 7.10 16.28
CA ALA A 216 -4.82 8.22 15.36
C ALA A 216 -5.49 7.97 14.00
N VAL A 217 -5.31 6.77 13.44
CA VAL A 217 -5.92 6.40 12.14
C VAL A 217 -7.44 6.24 12.26
N LYS A 218 -7.95 5.66 13.35
CA LYS A 218 -9.41 5.58 13.62
C LYS A 218 -10.07 6.95 13.74
N ALA A 219 -9.35 7.96 14.24
CA ALA A 219 -9.88 9.32 14.34
C ALA A 219 -10.21 9.95 12.98
N TRP A 220 -9.64 9.46 11.89
CA TRP A 220 -9.97 9.90 10.53
C TRP A 220 -11.34 9.40 10.04
N GLN A 221 -11.96 8.42 10.70
CA GLN A 221 -13.27 7.84 10.36
C GLN A 221 -13.38 7.42 8.89
N PRO A 222 -12.56 6.48 8.41
CA PRO A 222 -12.57 6.06 7.01
C PRO A 222 -13.90 5.41 6.63
N GLU A 223 -14.41 5.76 5.44
CA GLU A 223 -15.55 5.08 4.83
C GLU A 223 -15.09 3.92 3.93
N LYS A 224 -13.94 4.09 3.28
CA LYS A 224 -13.33 3.10 2.39
C LYS A 224 -11.90 2.80 2.81
N ILE A 225 -11.41 1.59 2.46
CA ILE A 225 -10.00 1.23 2.64
C ILE A 225 -9.48 0.64 1.34
N ILE A 226 -8.44 1.27 0.77
CA ILE A 226 -7.64 0.70 -0.33
C ILE A 226 -6.52 -0.13 0.28
N LEU A 227 -6.33 -1.35 -0.25
CA LEU A 227 -5.27 -2.27 0.12
C LEU A 227 -4.38 -2.55 -1.09
N ALA A 228 -3.07 -2.72 -0.89
CA ALA A 228 -2.18 -3.13 -1.97
C ALA A 228 -2.39 -4.59 -2.38
N HIS A 229 -2.84 -5.44 -1.44
CA HIS A 229 -2.98 -6.88 -1.64
C HIS A 229 -4.38 -7.36 -1.24
N GLY A 230 -5.07 -8.00 -2.18
CA GLY A 230 -6.40 -8.53 -1.94
C GLY A 230 -7.53 -7.54 -2.23
N ARG A 231 -8.72 -7.86 -1.71
CA ARG A 231 -9.95 -7.11 -1.91
C ARG A 231 -9.99 -5.89 -1.02
N CYS A 232 -10.22 -4.70 -1.60
CA CYS A 232 -10.43 -3.46 -0.86
C CYS A 232 -11.80 -3.46 -0.16
N TYR A 233 -11.94 -2.61 0.85
CA TYR A 233 -13.22 -2.34 1.50
C TYR A 233 -13.81 -1.04 0.96
N TRP A 234 -14.95 -1.13 0.27
CA TRP A 234 -15.59 0.01 -0.38
C TRP A 234 -16.65 0.69 0.46
N GLU A 235 -16.97 0.10 1.61
CA GLU A 235 -17.92 0.58 2.60
C GLU A 235 -17.51 0.11 4.00
N ASN A 236 -18.07 0.70 5.04
CA ASN A 236 -17.83 0.33 6.45
C ASN A 236 -16.35 0.38 6.88
N GLY A 237 -15.53 1.22 6.26
CA GLY A 237 -14.07 1.23 6.46
C GLY A 237 -13.65 1.37 7.93
N ALA A 238 -14.36 2.18 8.73
CA ALA A 238 -14.04 2.32 10.15
C ALA A 238 -14.25 1.02 10.93
N ALA A 239 -15.34 0.29 10.65
CA ALA A 239 -15.64 -1.00 11.28
C ALA A 239 -14.64 -2.09 10.84
N GLU A 240 -14.28 -2.11 9.55
CA GLU A 240 -13.30 -3.02 8.99
C GLU A 240 -11.89 -2.76 9.56
N LEU A 241 -11.51 -1.50 9.72
CA LEU A 241 -10.27 -1.12 10.39
C LEU A 241 -10.23 -1.65 11.83
N GLU A 242 -11.29 -1.43 12.61
CA GLU A 242 -11.39 -1.93 13.98
C GLU A 242 -11.31 -3.47 14.03
N ARG A 243 -12.06 -4.15 13.18
CA ARG A 243 -12.03 -5.61 13.07
C ARG A 243 -10.63 -6.14 12.76
N ALA A 244 -9.96 -5.55 11.77
CA ALA A 244 -8.64 -6.01 11.29
C ALA A 244 -7.54 -5.87 12.35
N PHE A 245 -7.69 -4.94 13.29
CA PHE A 245 -6.71 -4.66 14.35
C PHE A 245 -7.07 -5.21 15.74
N ARG A 246 -8.13 -6.01 15.89
CA ARG A 246 -8.50 -6.66 17.19
C ARG A 246 -7.36 -7.46 17.83
N TRP A 247 -6.39 -7.87 17.07
CA TRP A 247 -5.20 -8.56 17.60
C TRP A 247 -4.29 -7.67 18.47
N LEU A 248 -4.52 -6.35 18.51
CA LEU A 248 -3.82 -5.40 19.38
C LEU A 248 -4.47 -5.28 20.79
N ASP A 249 -5.66 -5.77 20.97
CA ASP A 249 -6.40 -5.78 22.24
C ASP A 249 -5.73 -6.64 23.33
#